data_0107a1373aeeaa5545873a9dd79c2432
#
_entry.id   0107a1373aeeaa5545873a9dd79c2432
#
_cell.length_a   1.000
_cell.length_b   1.000
_cell.length_c   1.000
_cell.angle_alpha   90.00
_cell.angle_beta   90.00
_cell.angle_gamma   90.00
#
_symmetry.space_group_name_H-M   'P 1'
#
loop_
_entity.id
_entity.type
_entity.pdbx_description
1 polymer ?
#
loop_
_entity_poly.entity_id
_entity_poly.type
_entity_poly.pdbx_seq_one_letter_code
_entity_poly.pdbx_strand_id
1 'polypeptide(L)'
;MKQINIFDEAIEECCSNPITGFYRDGFCRTDELDRGLHVVCAKVTDEFLNFSKSRGNDLSTPRPEFNFPGLKEGDSWCLCAERWKEAYECGFAPKIYLNRTNKKALSVIDIDILKDFALDLI
;
A
#
# COMPACT_ATOMS: atom_id res chain seq x y z
N MET A 1 -1.01 12.09 15.47
CA MET A 1 -1.84 11.70 14.33
C MET A 1 -2.46 10.35 14.62
N LYS A 2 -3.78 10.24 14.51
CA LYS A 2 -4.47 8.98 14.75
C LYS A 2 -4.26 8.00 13.62
N GLN A 3 -4.00 6.76 13.96
CA GLN A 3 -3.83 5.69 12.98
C GLN A 3 -5.16 4.93 12.83
N ILE A 4 -6.04 5.47 11.99
CA ILE A 4 -7.34 4.87 11.71
C ILE A 4 -7.44 4.49 10.24
N ASN A 5 -8.29 3.51 9.95
CA ASN A 5 -8.50 3.03 8.59
C ASN A 5 -9.60 3.82 7.86
N ILE A 6 -9.92 3.40 6.65
CA ILE A 6 -10.92 4.06 5.82
C ILE A 6 -12.32 4.05 6.48
N PHE A 7 -12.58 3.07 7.36
CA PHE A 7 -13.86 2.95 8.07
C PHE A 7 -13.90 3.73 9.39
N ASP A 8 -12.90 4.58 9.66
CA ASP A 8 -12.78 5.33 10.93
C ASP A 8 -12.55 4.45 12.14
N GLU A 9 -12.04 3.25 11.93
CA GLU A 9 -11.72 2.30 13.00
C GLU A 9 -10.21 2.20 13.16
N ALA A 10 -9.74 1.59 14.26
CA ALA A 10 -8.30 1.36 14.45
C ALA A 10 -7.76 0.58 13.25
N ILE A 11 -6.62 1.04 12.71
CA ILE A 11 -6.03 0.39 11.53
C ILE A 11 -5.59 -1.04 11.88
N GLU A 12 -5.85 -1.98 10.95
CA GLU A 12 -5.46 -3.37 11.13
C GLU A 12 -4.13 -3.65 10.43
N GLU A 13 -3.47 -4.73 10.83
CA GLU A 13 -2.17 -5.11 10.27
C GLU A 13 -2.28 -5.41 8.78
N CYS A 14 -1.38 -4.83 7.98
CA CYS A 14 -1.32 -5.08 6.54
C CYS A 14 -0.59 -6.38 6.25
N CYS A 15 0.64 -6.52 6.74
CA CYS A 15 1.41 -7.76 6.58
C CYS A 15 2.62 -7.79 7.52
N SER A 16 2.89 -8.96 8.09
CA SER A 16 4.07 -9.16 8.92
C SER A 16 5.14 -10.01 8.23
N ASN A 17 4.80 -10.67 7.10
CA ASN A 17 5.74 -11.51 6.34
C ASN A 17 5.41 -11.46 4.84
N PRO A 18 6.07 -10.60 4.06
CA PRO A 18 7.14 -9.66 4.47
C PRO A 18 6.61 -8.55 5.36
N ILE A 19 7.42 -8.13 6.33
CA ILE A 19 6.99 -7.05 7.22
C ILE A 19 6.98 -5.74 6.44
N THR A 20 5.87 -5.01 6.51
CA THR A 20 5.62 -3.83 5.71
C THR A 20 5.43 -2.58 6.59
N GLY A 21 5.20 -1.45 5.92
CA GLY A 21 4.96 -0.17 6.57
C GLY A 21 6.21 0.70 6.62
N PHE A 22 6.00 2.00 6.63
CA PHE A 22 7.11 2.96 6.73
C PHE A 22 7.99 2.66 7.96
N TYR A 23 7.34 2.26 9.06
CA TYR A 23 8.04 1.93 10.31
C TYR A 23 8.39 0.46 10.43
N ARG A 24 8.08 -0.36 9.44
CA ARG A 24 8.33 -1.81 9.45
C ARG A 24 7.74 -2.50 10.68
N ASP A 25 6.53 -2.12 11.04
CA ASP A 25 5.79 -2.75 12.14
C ASP A 25 4.58 -3.56 11.65
N GLY A 26 4.42 -3.69 10.34
CA GLY A 26 3.33 -4.46 9.73
C GLY A 26 2.09 -3.64 9.43
N PHE A 27 2.05 -2.38 9.85
CA PHE A 27 0.89 -1.51 9.70
C PHE A 27 1.19 -0.35 8.77
N CYS A 28 0.18 0.10 8.04
CA CYS A 28 0.31 1.26 7.16
C CYS A 28 0.14 2.56 7.98
N ARG A 29 0.99 2.71 8.99
CA ARG A 29 1.03 3.90 9.84
C ARG A 29 1.80 5.01 9.15
N THR A 30 1.40 6.25 9.43
CA THR A 30 2.06 7.40 8.81
C THR A 30 2.07 8.60 9.76
N ASP A 31 2.96 9.53 9.46
CA ASP A 31 3.03 10.84 10.10
C ASP A 31 3.77 11.79 9.15
N GLU A 32 4.14 12.98 9.62
CA GLU A 32 4.79 13.98 8.77
C GLU A 32 6.17 13.57 8.28
N LEU A 33 6.80 12.56 8.87
CA LEU A 33 8.09 12.04 8.41
C LEU A 33 7.94 11.16 7.17
N ASP A 34 6.78 10.54 7.02
CA ASP A 34 6.47 9.67 5.88
C ASP A 34 5.93 10.49 4.72
N ARG A 35 6.82 11.16 4.02
CA ARG A 35 6.44 12.05 2.91
C ARG A 35 5.83 11.31 1.73
N GLY A 36 6.19 10.04 1.56
CA GLY A 36 5.64 9.20 0.50
C GLY A 36 4.25 8.68 0.82
N LEU A 37 3.73 8.89 2.02
CA LEU A 37 2.43 8.38 2.46
C LEU A 37 2.27 6.91 2.10
N HIS A 38 3.02 6.05 2.78
CA HIS A 38 2.97 4.60 2.58
C HIS A 38 1.76 4.02 3.33
N VAL A 39 0.58 4.33 2.84
CA VAL A 39 -0.68 4.17 3.58
C VAL A 39 -1.68 3.22 2.95
N VAL A 40 -1.43 2.75 1.72
CA VAL A 40 -2.38 1.90 0.99
C VAL A 40 -1.96 0.45 1.11
N CYS A 41 -2.72 -0.35 1.88
CA CYS A 41 -2.43 -1.78 1.98
C CYS A 41 -3.01 -2.49 0.76
N ALA A 42 -2.14 -2.90 -0.15
CA ALA A 42 -2.52 -3.54 -1.40
C ALA A 42 -2.03 -4.97 -1.46
N LYS A 43 -2.81 -5.82 -2.14
CA LYS A 43 -2.41 -7.17 -2.47
C LYS A 43 -1.80 -7.11 -3.87
N VAL A 44 -0.46 -7.14 -3.95
CA VAL A 44 0.24 -6.88 -5.20
C VAL A 44 0.09 -8.01 -6.21
N THR A 45 0.18 -7.63 -7.49
CA THR A 45 0.15 -8.56 -8.62
C THR A 45 1.44 -8.42 -9.41
N ASP A 46 1.78 -9.44 -10.20
CA ASP A 46 2.95 -9.35 -11.08
C ASP A 46 2.83 -8.16 -12.05
N GLU A 47 1.62 -7.91 -12.57
CA GLU A 47 1.40 -6.77 -13.47
C GLU A 47 1.72 -5.45 -12.79
N PHE A 48 1.24 -5.25 -11.55
CA PHE A 48 1.54 -4.04 -10.80
C PHE A 48 3.04 -3.93 -10.52
N LEU A 49 3.67 -5.04 -10.08
CA LEU A 49 5.10 -5.03 -9.74
C LEU A 49 5.96 -4.66 -10.95
N ASN A 50 5.63 -5.20 -12.13
CA ASN A 50 6.34 -4.88 -13.36
C ASN A 50 6.14 -3.43 -13.76
N PHE A 51 4.91 -2.93 -13.66
CA PHE A 51 4.60 -1.53 -13.93
C PHE A 51 5.37 -0.61 -13.00
N SER A 52 5.33 -0.90 -11.69
CA SER A 52 6.00 -0.09 -10.67
C SER A 52 7.50 -0.01 -10.94
N LYS A 53 8.11 -1.14 -11.28
CA LYS A 53 9.54 -1.20 -11.61
C LYS A 53 9.86 -0.32 -12.81
N SER A 54 9.01 -0.36 -13.85
CA SER A 54 9.20 0.44 -15.06
C SER A 54 9.10 1.95 -14.79
N ARG A 55 8.44 2.32 -13.70
CA ARG A 55 8.27 3.72 -13.30
C ARG A 55 9.28 4.15 -12.23
N GLY A 56 10.31 3.35 -12.00
CA GLY A 56 11.38 3.71 -11.08
C GLY A 56 11.15 3.32 -9.62
N ASN A 57 10.13 2.53 -9.34
CA ASN A 57 9.83 2.05 -7.99
C ASN A 57 9.87 0.52 -7.99
N ASP A 58 11.10 -0.03 -7.94
CA ASP A 58 11.31 -1.47 -7.99
C ASP A 58 11.03 -2.10 -6.63
N LEU A 59 9.90 -2.82 -6.54
CA LEU A 59 9.50 -3.53 -5.33
C LEU A 59 9.78 -5.03 -5.41
N SER A 60 10.32 -5.52 -6.52
CA SER A 60 10.53 -6.94 -6.77
C SER A 60 11.93 -7.43 -6.44
N THR A 61 12.92 -6.55 -6.55
CA THR A 61 14.31 -6.94 -6.34
C THR A 61 14.62 -6.97 -4.83
N PRO A 62 15.14 -8.10 -4.32
CA PRO A 62 15.54 -8.16 -2.91
C PRO A 62 16.60 -7.11 -2.56
N ARG A 63 16.50 -6.55 -1.37
CA ARG A 63 17.45 -5.59 -0.82
C ARG A 63 17.89 -6.08 0.56
N PRO A 64 18.87 -7.01 0.62
CA PRO A 64 19.31 -7.58 1.90
C PRO A 64 19.78 -6.55 2.91
N GLU A 65 20.37 -5.43 2.44
CA GLU A 65 20.84 -4.34 3.29
C GLU A 65 19.72 -3.67 4.08
N PHE A 66 18.46 -3.82 3.62
CA PHE A 66 17.28 -3.29 4.30
C PHE A 66 16.36 -4.42 4.81
N ASN A 67 16.84 -5.66 4.80
CA ASN A 67 16.05 -6.83 5.17
C ASN A 67 14.75 -6.93 4.34
N PHE A 68 14.83 -6.50 3.08
CA PHE A 68 13.68 -6.51 2.17
C PHE A 68 13.82 -7.69 1.20
N PRO A 69 12.91 -8.68 1.26
CA PRO A 69 13.03 -9.89 0.43
C PRO A 69 12.57 -9.72 -1.02
N GLY A 70 12.03 -8.55 -1.38
CA GLY A 70 11.37 -8.37 -2.66
C GLY A 70 9.94 -8.91 -2.61
N LEU A 71 9.03 -8.23 -3.28
CA LEU A 71 7.62 -8.63 -3.31
C LEU A 71 7.35 -9.56 -4.49
N LYS A 72 6.39 -10.44 -4.30
CA LYS A 72 5.88 -11.33 -5.34
C LYS A 72 4.37 -11.30 -5.30
N GLU A 73 3.74 -11.80 -6.35
CA GLU A 73 2.29 -11.81 -6.46
C GLU A 73 1.65 -12.42 -5.21
N GLY A 74 0.62 -11.75 -4.70
CA GLY A 74 -0.10 -12.19 -3.51
C GLY A 74 0.39 -11.57 -2.21
N ASP A 75 1.58 -10.99 -2.21
CA ASP A 75 2.08 -10.29 -1.01
C ASP A 75 1.26 -9.03 -0.75
N SER A 76 1.14 -8.66 0.52
CA SER A 76 0.49 -7.40 0.91
C SER A 76 1.56 -6.40 1.31
N TRP A 77 1.38 -5.14 0.90
CA TRP A 77 2.39 -4.12 1.14
C TRP A 77 1.73 -2.75 1.31
N CYS A 78 2.30 -1.93 2.18
CA CYS A 78 1.87 -0.55 2.37
C CYS A 78 2.48 0.30 1.27
N LEU A 79 1.71 0.55 0.22
CA LEU A 79 2.16 1.30 -0.94
C LEU A 79 2.08 2.80 -0.70
N CYS A 80 3.01 3.53 -1.33
CA CYS A 80 2.92 4.98 -1.46
C CYS A 80 1.62 5.32 -2.19
N ALA A 81 0.82 6.22 -1.62
CA ALA A 81 -0.49 6.57 -2.18
C ALA A 81 -0.39 7.11 -3.61
N GLU A 82 0.62 7.95 -3.90
CA GLU A 82 0.82 8.48 -5.25
C GLU A 82 1.20 7.39 -6.24
N ARG A 83 1.99 6.39 -5.81
CA ARG A 83 2.37 5.27 -6.67
C ARG A 83 1.18 4.38 -6.98
N TRP A 84 0.29 4.18 -6.01
CA TRP A 84 -0.94 3.43 -6.25
C TRP A 84 -1.84 4.18 -7.24
N LYS A 85 -1.98 5.49 -7.04
CA LYS A 85 -2.79 6.34 -7.91
C LYS A 85 -2.25 6.36 -9.33
N GLU A 86 -0.93 6.45 -9.49
CA GLU A 86 -0.28 6.37 -10.80
C GLU A 86 -0.63 5.07 -11.50
N ALA A 87 -0.56 3.94 -10.78
CA ALA A 87 -0.92 2.64 -11.33
C ALA A 87 -2.40 2.60 -11.70
N TYR A 88 -3.27 3.19 -10.88
CA TYR A 88 -4.69 3.26 -11.17
C TYR A 88 -4.93 4.00 -12.48
N GLU A 89 -4.29 5.14 -12.67
CA GLU A 89 -4.46 5.96 -13.87
C GLU A 89 -3.98 5.26 -15.14
N CYS A 90 -3.05 4.32 -14.99
CA CYS A 90 -2.50 3.56 -16.11
C CYS A 90 -3.10 2.15 -16.25
N GLY A 91 -4.06 1.79 -15.39
CA GLY A 91 -4.76 0.50 -15.51
C GLY A 91 -4.07 -0.68 -14.86
N PHE A 92 -3.13 -0.45 -13.94
CA PHE A 92 -2.35 -1.50 -13.28
C PHE A 92 -2.51 -1.55 -11.77
N ALA A 93 -3.44 -0.80 -11.18
CA ALA A 93 -3.58 -0.75 -9.73
C ALA A 93 -4.01 -2.10 -9.16
N PRO A 94 -3.36 -2.58 -8.10
CA PRO A 94 -3.78 -3.81 -7.42
C PRO A 94 -4.96 -3.55 -6.49
N LYS A 95 -5.65 -4.63 -6.10
CA LYS A 95 -6.74 -4.57 -5.12
C LYS A 95 -6.18 -4.22 -3.75
N ILE A 96 -7.03 -3.66 -2.89
CA ILE A 96 -6.63 -3.14 -1.59
C ILE A 96 -7.53 -3.64 -0.48
N TYR A 97 -7.04 -3.50 0.78
CA TYR A 97 -7.81 -3.77 1.98
C TYR A 97 -8.11 -2.44 2.68
N LEU A 98 -9.37 -2.04 2.72
CA LEU A 98 -9.75 -0.76 3.33
C LEU A 98 -9.52 -0.74 4.84
N ASN A 99 -9.75 -1.87 5.52
CA ASN A 99 -9.54 -1.95 6.97
C ASN A 99 -8.06 -1.89 7.37
N ARG A 100 -7.15 -2.07 6.41
CA ARG A 100 -5.71 -2.02 6.62
C ARG A 100 -5.06 -0.80 5.97
N THR A 101 -5.87 0.03 5.32
CA THR A 101 -5.41 1.26 4.65
C THR A 101 -5.66 2.45 5.56
N ASN A 102 -4.64 3.27 5.76
CA ASN A 102 -4.75 4.46 6.59
C ASN A 102 -5.69 5.48 5.95
N LYS A 103 -6.56 6.09 6.76
CA LYS A 103 -7.49 7.10 6.27
C LYS A 103 -6.80 8.26 5.57
N LYS A 104 -5.53 8.50 5.86
CA LYS A 104 -4.73 9.55 5.23
C LYS A 104 -4.62 9.35 3.72
N ALA A 105 -4.87 8.15 3.20
CA ALA A 105 -4.91 7.89 1.75
C ALA A 105 -5.93 8.79 1.05
N LEU A 106 -6.98 9.20 1.76
CA LEU A 106 -8.02 10.07 1.19
C LEU A 106 -7.50 11.46 0.84
N SER A 107 -6.34 11.86 1.35
CA SER A 107 -5.73 13.13 0.95
C SER A 107 -5.16 13.08 -0.48
N VAL A 108 -5.02 11.88 -1.05
CA VAL A 108 -4.44 11.66 -2.38
C VAL A 108 -5.43 11.00 -3.32
N ILE A 109 -6.24 10.05 -2.81
CA ILE A 109 -7.10 9.19 -3.63
C ILE A 109 -8.55 9.37 -3.19
N ASP A 110 -9.45 9.55 -4.17
CA ASP A 110 -10.88 9.66 -3.91
C ASP A 110 -11.41 8.35 -3.31
N ILE A 111 -12.32 8.47 -2.33
CA ILE A 111 -12.92 7.32 -1.65
C ILE A 111 -13.62 6.35 -2.62
N ASP A 112 -14.28 6.87 -3.64
CA ASP A 112 -15.00 6.03 -4.61
C ASP A 112 -14.03 5.14 -5.40
N ILE A 113 -12.86 5.66 -5.72
CA ILE A 113 -11.81 4.88 -6.40
C ILE A 113 -11.33 3.76 -5.50
N LEU A 114 -11.07 4.06 -4.22
CA LEU A 114 -10.62 3.04 -3.26
C LEU A 114 -11.66 1.94 -3.09
N LYS A 115 -12.95 2.30 -3.02
CA LYS A 115 -14.03 1.33 -2.87
C LYS A 115 -14.10 0.37 -4.07
N ASP A 116 -13.85 0.86 -5.27
CA ASP A 116 -13.88 0.03 -6.47
C ASP A 116 -12.81 -1.06 -6.46
N PHE A 117 -11.73 -0.85 -5.71
CA PHE A 117 -10.61 -1.79 -5.63
C PHE A 117 -10.58 -2.57 -4.32
N ALA A 118 -11.58 -2.40 -3.46
CA ALA A 118 -11.58 -2.99 -2.12
C ALA A 118 -11.85 -4.49 -2.15
N LEU A 119 -11.02 -5.25 -1.43
CA LEU A 119 -11.22 -6.69 -1.23
C LEU A 119 -12.14 -6.97 -0.04
N ASP A 120 -12.27 -6.03 0.87
CA ASP A 120 -13.01 -6.18 2.14
C ASP A 120 -14.26 -5.30 2.23
N LEU A 121 -14.82 -4.91 1.10
CA LEU A 121 -16.07 -4.19 1.02
C LEU A 121 -17.12 -5.09 0.40
N ILE A 122 -18.20 -5.31 1.12
CA ILE A 122 -19.30 -6.17 0.69
C ILE A 122 -20.44 -5.33 0.11
#